data_753e8e12d3af478f4fe850613114c828
#
_entry.id   753e8e12d3af478f4fe850613114c828
#
_cell.length_a   1.000
_cell.length_b   1.000
_cell.length_c   1.000
_cell.angle_alpha   90.00
_cell.angle_beta   90.00
_cell.angle_gamma   90.00
#
_symmetry.space_group_name_H-M   'P 1'
#
loop_
_entity.id
_entity.type
_entity.pdbx_description
1 polymer ?
#
loop_
_entity_poly.entity_id
_entity_poly.type
_entity_poly.pdbx_seq_one_letter_code
_entity_poly.pdbx_strand_id
1 'polypeptide(L)'
;MKKHLFVTVALAASIFTYAQQKNTLLEQSFWKTNPDVTAVQAEIAKGSNPSASNDRAFDAVVMAINNDAPNATIKFLLEQAGNPVNKPTHDNRIYLHWAAGKGNLEIVEYLIAKGSDLNLEDSKGETPLTFAAVSGQTNTALYEAFFKAGLDPKKKYKDGINLLLMAIPSDKNLVLSTYFATKGMSLKDTDTDGNTAFDYAAKSGNITLLKSLLEKGVKYTDNALLFAAQGSRRDVTSLETYKYLVEDLKIKPTATSKSGETVLHLLASKPNQTEIINYFLSKGVDANKADNEGNTPLMIAASARDTAALELLLPIVKNNNAQNGKGESALTMAIKLGTPEAATLLLNKGADVKVLDKDGNNLGVYLVQSYRPQMGGMGRNPESSNAPKQDPFAAKTKLLQDKGLNLAAPQKDGNTLYHIAVIKNDMTLLKKIADLNIDINAKNKDGLTALHKAAMISKDDVILKYLVSIGAKKEINTDFDESPYALAKENETLTKKNVSIEFLK
;
A
#
# COMPACT_ATOMS: atom_id res chain seq x y z
N MET A 1 -68.14 36.64 32.32
CA MET A 1 -67.03 35.77 32.67
C MET A 1 -66.79 34.79 31.53
N LYS A 2 -65.82 35.04 30.64
CA LYS A 2 -65.45 34.15 29.54
C LYS A 2 -64.13 33.50 29.91
N LYS A 3 -64.15 32.14 30.04
CA LYS A 3 -62.95 31.33 30.26
C LYS A 3 -62.28 31.04 28.93
N HIS A 4 -61.04 31.52 28.77
CA HIS A 4 -60.18 31.15 27.64
C HIS A 4 -59.48 29.84 27.96
N LEU A 5 -59.72 28.82 27.15
CA LEU A 5 -59.03 27.54 27.21
C LEU A 5 -57.80 27.63 26.31
N PHE A 6 -56.59 27.59 26.90
CA PHE A 6 -55.33 27.47 26.17
C PHE A 6 -55.11 25.97 25.83
N VAL A 7 -55.14 25.63 24.57
CA VAL A 7 -54.70 24.32 24.08
C VAL A 7 -53.22 24.42 23.71
N THR A 8 -52.36 23.81 24.53
CA THR A 8 -50.92 23.68 24.24
C THR A 8 -50.77 22.46 23.33
N VAL A 9 -50.45 22.71 22.06
CA VAL A 9 -50.04 21.65 21.15
C VAL A 9 -48.55 21.41 21.34
N ALA A 10 -48.21 20.27 21.98
CA ALA A 10 -46.85 19.80 22.08
C ALA A 10 -46.46 19.14 20.74
N LEU A 11 -45.65 19.85 19.95
CA LEU A 11 -44.96 19.24 18.79
C LEU A 11 -43.86 18.32 19.31
N ALA A 12 -44.08 17.02 19.34
CA ALA A 12 -43.03 16.03 19.51
C ALA A 12 -42.23 15.94 18.21
N ALA A 13 -41.11 16.67 18.13
CA ALA A 13 -40.10 16.47 17.10
C ALA A 13 -39.37 15.15 17.38
N SER A 14 -39.80 14.07 16.76
CA SER A 14 -39.04 12.84 16.72
C SER A 14 -37.78 13.07 15.87
N ILE A 15 -36.68 13.33 16.56
CA ILE A 15 -35.34 13.30 15.97
C ILE A 15 -35.05 11.84 15.66
N PHE A 16 -35.31 11.40 14.43
CA PHE A 16 -34.76 10.15 13.92
C PHE A 16 -33.25 10.36 13.76
N THR A 17 -32.49 9.95 14.76
CA THR A 17 -31.08 9.68 14.56
C THR A 17 -31.00 8.50 13.59
N TYR A 18 -30.76 8.77 12.32
CA TYR A 18 -30.28 7.75 11.39
C TYR A 18 -28.91 7.30 11.90
N ALA A 19 -28.87 6.28 12.74
CA ALA A 19 -27.69 5.46 12.88
C ALA A 19 -27.40 4.96 11.47
N GLN A 20 -26.23 5.31 10.91
CA GLN A 20 -25.84 4.87 9.57
C GLN A 20 -25.91 3.34 9.56
N GLN A 21 -26.95 2.80 8.92
CA GLN A 21 -27.24 1.37 8.94
C GLN A 21 -26.03 0.66 8.31
N LYS A 22 -25.40 -0.21 9.07
CA LYS A 22 -24.23 -0.95 8.65
C LYS A 22 -24.58 -1.78 7.41
N ASN A 23 -23.84 -1.60 6.31
CA ASN A 23 -24.07 -2.36 5.09
C ASN A 23 -23.54 -3.79 5.24
N THR A 24 -24.43 -4.74 5.53
CA THR A 24 -24.12 -6.16 5.76
C THR A 24 -23.40 -6.80 4.58
N LEU A 25 -23.67 -6.34 3.35
CA LEU A 25 -23.02 -6.84 2.12
C LEU A 25 -21.52 -6.51 2.03
N LEU A 26 -21.01 -5.62 2.90
CA LEU A 26 -19.58 -5.30 3.01
C LEU A 26 -18.88 -6.08 4.12
N GLU A 27 -19.60 -6.90 4.88
CA GLU A 27 -19.09 -7.68 6.00
C GLU A 27 -18.63 -9.06 5.56
N GLN A 28 -17.39 -9.41 5.86
CA GLN A 28 -16.85 -10.74 5.53
C GLN A 28 -17.60 -11.87 6.22
N SER A 29 -18.15 -11.65 7.42
CA SER A 29 -18.96 -12.63 8.16
C SER A 29 -20.21 -13.06 7.40
N PHE A 30 -20.86 -12.15 6.68
CA PHE A 30 -22.02 -12.46 5.85
C PHE A 30 -21.64 -13.44 4.73
N TRP A 31 -20.54 -13.17 4.01
CA TRP A 31 -20.11 -14.01 2.88
C TRP A 31 -19.59 -15.39 3.30
N LYS A 32 -19.09 -15.55 4.53
CA LYS A 32 -18.72 -16.84 5.08
C LYS A 32 -19.90 -17.80 5.26
N THR A 33 -21.13 -17.30 5.25
CA THR A 33 -22.34 -18.15 5.32
C THR A 33 -22.73 -18.71 3.95
N ASN A 34 -21.97 -18.39 2.90
CA ASN A 34 -22.24 -18.77 1.50
C ASN A 34 -23.68 -18.40 1.03
N PRO A 35 -24.05 -17.09 1.12
CA PRO A 35 -25.42 -16.64 0.91
C PRO A 35 -25.86 -16.81 -0.55
N ASP A 36 -27.09 -17.29 -0.74
CA ASP A 36 -27.77 -17.33 -2.02
C ASP A 36 -28.37 -15.98 -2.42
N VAL A 37 -28.99 -15.91 -3.58
CA VAL A 37 -29.65 -14.70 -4.11
C VAL A 37 -30.71 -14.19 -3.14
N THR A 38 -31.50 -15.08 -2.53
CA THR A 38 -32.59 -14.72 -1.62
C THR A 38 -32.07 -14.04 -0.36
N ALA A 39 -30.96 -14.55 0.21
CA ALA A 39 -30.30 -13.95 1.36
C ALA A 39 -29.78 -12.55 1.05
N VAL A 40 -29.17 -12.35 -0.13
CA VAL A 40 -28.69 -11.03 -0.57
C VAL A 40 -29.84 -10.06 -0.80
N GLN A 41 -30.93 -10.50 -1.43
CA GLN A 41 -32.15 -9.69 -1.62
C GLN A 41 -32.75 -9.24 -0.29
N ALA A 42 -32.76 -10.13 0.72
CA ALA A 42 -33.24 -9.79 2.05
C ALA A 42 -32.40 -8.69 2.71
N GLU A 43 -31.07 -8.69 2.54
CA GLU A 43 -30.21 -7.62 3.05
C GLU A 43 -30.37 -6.31 2.29
N ILE A 44 -30.58 -6.35 0.97
CA ILE A 44 -30.90 -5.17 0.17
C ILE A 44 -32.25 -4.57 0.63
N ALA A 45 -33.27 -5.40 0.87
CA ALA A 45 -34.56 -4.95 1.38
C ALA A 45 -34.49 -4.30 2.77
N LYS A 46 -33.48 -4.68 3.58
CA LYS A 46 -33.17 -4.04 4.88
C LYS A 46 -32.37 -2.73 4.74
N GLY A 47 -32.04 -2.32 3.52
CA GLY A 47 -31.31 -1.07 3.23
C GLY A 47 -29.81 -1.21 2.97
N SER A 48 -29.26 -2.43 2.86
CA SER A 48 -27.89 -2.63 2.41
C SER A 48 -27.76 -2.24 0.93
N ASN A 49 -26.77 -1.39 0.62
CA ASN A 49 -26.53 -0.95 -0.76
C ASN A 49 -25.55 -1.90 -1.47
N PRO A 50 -25.98 -2.62 -2.54
CA PRO A 50 -25.14 -3.59 -3.24
C PRO A 50 -24.01 -2.97 -4.07
N SER A 51 -24.05 -1.66 -4.33
CA SER A 51 -23.03 -0.95 -5.11
C SER A 51 -22.11 -0.07 -4.27
N ALA A 52 -22.38 0.10 -2.98
CA ALA A 52 -21.49 0.84 -2.07
C ALA A 52 -20.18 0.08 -1.84
N SER A 53 -19.10 0.83 -1.71
CA SER A 53 -17.78 0.29 -1.37
C SER A 53 -17.40 0.63 0.07
N ASN A 54 -16.59 -0.23 0.67
CA ASN A 54 -15.91 0.07 1.94
C ASN A 54 -14.69 0.97 1.73
N ASP A 55 -14.00 1.36 2.82
CA ASP A 55 -12.83 2.24 2.80
C ASP A 55 -11.65 1.72 1.96
N ARG A 56 -11.67 0.43 1.60
CA ARG A 56 -10.67 -0.20 0.72
C ARG A 56 -11.15 -0.33 -0.72
N ALA A 57 -12.26 0.32 -1.08
CA ALA A 57 -12.91 0.20 -2.38
C ALA A 57 -13.30 -1.25 -2.75
N PHE A 58 -13.63 -2.10 -1.76
CA PHE A 58 -14.31 -3.37 -2.02
C PHE A 58 -15.82 -3.17 -1.90
N ASP A 59 -16.57 -3.57 -2.92
CA ASP A 59 -18.03 -3.62 -2.92
C ASP A 59 -18.55 -5.05 -2.74
N ALA A 60 -19.88 -5.19 -2.74
CA ALA A 60 -20.52 -6.48 -2.54
C ALA A 60 -20.15 -7.52 -3.60
N VAL A 61 -19.92 -7.11 -4.87
CA VAL A 61 -19.48 -8.02 -5.95
C VAL A 61 -18.09 -8.56 -5.66
N VAL A 62 -17.14 -7.69 -5.32
CA VAL A 62 -15.77 -8.11 -4.97
C VAL A 62 -15.76 -8.98 -3.71
N MET A 63 -16.59 -8.64 -2.72
CA MET A 63 -16.73 -9.46 -1.50
C MET A 63 -17.27 -10.86 -1.84
N ALA A 64 -18.29 -10.96 -2.68
CA ALA A 64 -18.86 -12.23 -3.13
C ALA A 64 -17.83 -13.08 -3.90
N ILE A 65 -17.11 -12.50 -4.88
CA ILE A 65 -16.07 -13.20 -5.65
C ILE A 65 -14.95 -13.69 -4.73
N ASN A 66 -14.45 -12.85 -3.83
CA ASN A 66 -13.33 -13.20 -2.96
C ASN A 66 -13.68 -14.26 -1.90
N ASN A 67 -14.95 -14.42 -1.56
CA ASN A 67 -15.43 -15.43 -0.61
C ASN A 67 -16.08 -16.64 -1.31
N ASP A 68 -15.89 -16.82 -2.63
CA ASP A 68 -16.36 -17.95 -3.41
C ASP A 68 -17.89 -18.16 -3.28
N ALA A 69 -18.68 -17.06 -3.25
CA ALA A 69 -20.13 -17.12 -3.21
C ALA A 69 -20.69 -17.85 -4.47
N PRO A 70 -21.92 -18.37 -4.41
CA PRO A 70 -22.55 -19.03 -5.57
C PRO A 70 -22.56 -18.11 -6.80
N ASN A 71 -22.24 -18.65 -7.98
CA ASN A 71 -22.17 -17.86 -9.22
C ASN A 71 -23.49 -17.12 -9.53
N ALA A 72 -24.64 -17.72 -9.19
CA ALA A 72 -25.94 -17.05 -9.30
C ALA A 72 -26.02 -15.76 -8.46
N THR A 73 -25.48 -15.81 -7.24
CA THR A 73 -25.41 -14.64 -6.35
C THR A 73 -24.47 -13.58 -6.89
N ILE A 74 -23.29 -13.97 -7.42
CA ILE A 74 -22.35 -13.03 -8.04
C ILE A 74 -22.99 -12.35 -9.27
N LYS A 75 -23.62 -13.13 -10.16
CA LYS A 75 -24.33 -12.60 -11.33
C LYS A 75 -25.46 -11.65 -10.95
N PHE A 76 -26.24 -12.01 -9.94
CA PHE A 76 -27.31 -11.15 -9.41
C PHE A 76 -26.75 -9.79 -8.95
N LEU A 77 -25.63 -9.77 -8.23
CA LEU A 77 -24.99 -8.53 -7.78
C LEU A 77 -24.41 -7.70 -8.94
N LEU A 78 -23.84 -8.36 -9.95
CA LEU A 78 -23.33 -7.69 -11.16
C LEU A 78 -24.43 -6.97 -11.93
N GLU A 79 -25.68 -7.44 -11.83
CA GLU A 79 -26.84 -6.82 -12.50
C GLU A 79 -27.50 -5.68 -11.70
N GLN A 80 -27.04 -5.44 -10.45
CA GLN A 80 -27.56 -4.33 -9.66
C GLN A 80 -27.09 -2.97 -10.20
N ALA A 81 -27.98 -1.97 -10.12
CA ALA A 81 -27.64 -0.60 -10.48
C ALA A 81 -26.40 -0.11 -9.69
N GLY A 82 -25.47 0.56 -10.37
CA GLY A 82 -24.21 1.04 -9.79
C GLY A 82 -23.05 0.03 -9.79
N ASN A 83 -23.23 -1.14 -10.42
CA ASN A 83 -22.20 -2.15 -10.64
C ASN A 83 -21.90 -2.35 -12.14
N PRO A 84 -21.47 -1.31 -12.89
CA PRO A 84 -21.07 -1.49 -14.29
C PRO A 84 -19.89 -2.48 -14.39
N VAL A 85 -19.86 -3.24 -15.49
CA VAL A 85 -18.91 -4.36 -15.71
C VAL A 85 -17.43 -3.97 -15.51
N ASN A 86 -17.07 -2.73 -15.82
CA ASN A 86 -15.71 -2.19 -15.67
C ASN A 86 -15.60 -1.22 -14.48
N LYS A 87 -16.40 -1.38 -13.43
CA LYS A 87 -16.31 -0.56 -12.22
C LYS A 87 -14.93 -0.73 -11.57
N PRO A 88 -14.19 0.37 -11.36
CA PRO A 88 -12.93 0.32 -10.65
C PRO A 88 -13.17 0.05 -9.16
N THR A 89 -12.38 -0.86 -8.62
CA THR A 89 -12.38 -1.27 -7.20
C THR A 89 -10.98 -1.12 -6.61
N HIS A 90 -10.69 -1.83 -5.51
CA HIS A 90 -9.37 -1.80 -4.88
C HIS A 90 -8.23 -2.04 -5.87
N ASP A 91 -7.16 -1.23 -5.77
CA ASP A 91 -6.01 -1.24 -6.70
C ASP A 91 -6.42 -0.97 -8.16
N ASN A 92 -7.50 -0.23 -8.40
CA ASN A 92 -8.04 0.03 -9.75
C ASN A 92 -8.43 -1.24 -10.53
N ARG A 93 -8.68 -2.36 -9.83
CA ARG A 93 -9.14 -3.61 -10.45
C ARG A 93 -10.61 -3.56 -10.78
N ILE A 94 -10.98 -4.07 -11.95
CA ILE A 94 -12.37 -4.36 -12.31
C ILE A 94 -12.76 -5.79 -11.89
N TYR A 95 -14.04 -6.13 -11.90
CA TYR A 95 -14.54 -7.45 -11.47
C TYR A 95 -13.87 -8.62 -12.18
N LEU A 96 -13.48 -8.45 -13.47
CA LEU A 96 -12.80 -9.49 -14.23
C LEU A 96 -11.43 -9.86 -13.65
N HIS A 97 -10.68 -8.90 -13.06
CA HIS A 97 -9.44 -9.23 -12.35
C HIS A 97 -9.70 -10.18 -11.18
N TRP A 98 -10.72 -9.86 -10.36
CA TRP A 98 -11.04 -10.65 -9.18
C TRP A 98 -11.51 -12.05 -9.55
N ALA A 99 -12.42 -12.17 -10.54
CA ALA A 99 -12.89 -13.46 -11.04
C ALA A 99 -11.75 -14.31 -11.63
N ALA A 100 -10.86 -13.69 -12.42
CA ALA A 100 -9.70 -14.33 -13.01
C ALA A 100 -8.68 -14.75 -11.94
N GLY A 101 -8.38 -13.88 -10.98
CA GLY A 101 -7.47 -14.18 -9.86
C GLY A 101 -7.98 -15.29 -8.94
N LYS A 102 -9.31 -15.46 -8.82
CA LYS A 102 -9.96 -16.53 -8.07
C LYS A 102 -10.06 -17.83 -8.86
N GLY A 103 -9.91 -17.77 -10.19
CA GLY A 103 -10.06 -18.93 -11.07
C GLY A 103 -11.51 -19.30 -11.36
N ASN A 104 -12.46 -18.40 -11.13
CA ASN A 104 -13.88 -18.61 -11.39
C ASN A 104 -14.19 -18.48 -12.89
N LEU A 105 -14.01 -19.59 -13.62
CA LEU A 105 -14.19 -19.61 -15.07
C LEU A 105 -15.58 -19.11 -15.51
N GLU A 106 -16.66 -19.54 -14.85
CA GLU A 106 -18.04 -19.17 -15.22
C GLU A 106 -18.26 -17.65 -15.11
N ILE A 107 -17.72 -17.02 -14.07
CA ILE A 107 -17.84 -15.58 -13.91
C ILE A 107 -16.90 -14.83 -14.88
N VAL A 108 -15.72 -15.37 -15.17
CA VAL A 108 -14.83 -14.83 -16.22
C VAL A 108 -15.51 -14.81 -17.57
N GLU A 109 -16.09 -15.94 -18.01
CA GLU A 109 -16.83 -16.05 -19.27
C GLU A 109 -18.05 -15.10 -19.32
N TYR A 110 -18.78 -15.01 -18.21
CA TYR A 110 -19.91 -14.08 -18.07
C TYR A 110 -19.47 -12.62 -18.23
N LEU A 111 -18.40 -12.20 -17.55
CA LEU A 111 -17.90 -10.83 -17.62
C LEU A 111 -17.33 -10.49 -19.00
N ILE A 112 -16.63 -11.43 -19.65
CA ILE A 112 -16.16 -11.28 -21.03
C ILE A 112 -17.37 -11.06 -21.97
N ALA A 113 -18.40 -11.90 -21.85
CA ALA A 113 -19.62 -11.78 -22.66
C ALA A 113 -20.37 -10.45 -22.42
N LYS A 114 -20.29 -9.87 -21.22
CA LYS A 114 -20.83 -8.54 -20.88
C LYS A 114 -19.94 -7.37 -21.31
N GLY A 115 -18.84 -7.61 -22.01
CA GLY A 115 -17.96 -6.57 -22.55
C GLY A 115 -16.96 -6.00 -21.53
N SER A 116 -16.51 -6.82 -20.58
CA SER A 116 -15.43 -6.40 -19.69
C SER A 116 -14.15 -6.11 -20.46
N ASP A 117 -13.41 -5.06 -20.06
CA ASP A 117 -12.15 -4.69 -20.67
C ASP A 117 -11.05 -5.70 -20.30
N LEU A 118 -10.57 -6.44 -21.31
CA LEU A 118 -9.54 -7.48 -21.14
C LEU A 118 -8.13 -6.92 -20.97
N ASN A 119 -7.91 -5.65 -21.33
CA ASN A 119 -6.59 -5.00 -21.35
C ASN A 119 -6.44 -3.92 -20.27
N LEU A 120 -7.47 -3.65 -19.48
CA LEU A 120 -7.39 -2.68 -18.40
C LEU A 120 -6.35 -3.15 -17.37
N GLU A 121 -5.36 -2.29 -17.10
CA GLU A 121 -4.33 -2.55 -16.11
C GLU A 121 -4.76 -2.04 -14.72
N ASP A 122 -4.49 -2.84 -13.69
CA ASP A 122 -4.63 -2.43 -12.30
C ASP A 122 -3.49 -1.45 -11.91
N SER A 123 -3.49 -0.94 -10.68
CA SER A 123 -2.46 -0.01 -10.18
C SER A 123 -1.05 -0.62 -10.12
N LYS A 124 -0.90 -1.91 -10.41
CA LYS A 124 0.38 -2.66 -10.46
C LYS A 124 0.78 -3.01 -11.89
N GLY A 125 -0.01 -2.59 -12.89
CA GLY A 125 0.21 -2.90 -14.30
C GLY A 125 -0.23 -4.30 -14.71
N GLU A 126 -1.09 -4.95 -13.90
CA GLU A 126 -1.62 -6.28 -14.22
C GLU A 126 -2.97 -6.18 -14.93
N THR A 127 -3.10 -6.83 -16.11
CA THR A 127 -4.40 -7.07 -16.76
C THR A 127 -5.13 -8.22 -16.07
N PRO A 128 -6.45 -8.44 -16.30
CA PRO A 128 -7.15 -9.59 -15.74
C PRO A 128 -6.47 -10.94 -16.03
N LEU A 129 -5.92 -11.11 -17.23
CA LEU A 129 -5.21 -12.33 -17.63
C LEU A 129 -3.87 -12.49 -16.90
N THR A 130 -3.04 -11.43 -16.84
CA THR A 130 -1.76 -11.50 -16.12
C THR A 130 -1.98 -11.63 -14.62
N PHE A 131 -3.03 -10.99 -14.08
CA PHE A 131 -3.41 -11.14 -12.68
C PHE A 131 -3.79 -12.59 -12.33
N ALA A 132 -4.46 -13.33 -13.23
CA ALA A 132 -4.68 -14.77 -13.05
C ALA A 132 -3.36 -15.55 -12.97
N ALA A 133 -2.42 -15.29 -13.89
CA ALA A 133 -1.12 -15.96 -13.93
C ALA A 133 -0.30 -15.72 -12.64
N VAL A 134 -0.14 -14.46 -12.21
CA VAL A 134 0.61 -14.14 -10.98
C VAL A 134 -0.12 -14.53 -9.70
N SER A 135 -1.44 -14.73 -9.76
CA SER A 135 -2.25 -15.27 -8.66
C SER A 135 -2.18 -16.79 -8.55
N GLY A 136 -1.48 -17.45 -9.47
CA GLY A 136 -1.24 -18.90 -9.44
C GLY A 136 -2.44 -19.72 -9.90
N GLN A 137 -3.26 -19.21 -10.82
CA GLN A 137 -4.33 -19.98 -11.41
C GLN A 137 -3.75 -20.99 -12.39
N THR A 138 -4.10 -22.29 -12.19
CA THR A 138 -3.60 -23.39 -13.01
C THR A 138 -4.66 -23.97 -13.95
N ASN A 139 -5.91 -23.50 -13.90
CA ASN A 139 -6.97 -23.93 -14.80
C ASN A 139 -6.73 -23.40 -16.22
N THR A 140 -6.35 -24.29 -17.14
CA THR A 140 -6.06 -23.92 -18.53
C THR A 140 -7.29 -23.40 -19.29
N ALA A 141 -8.51 -23.83 -18.92
CA ALA A 141 -9.74 -23.34 -19.53
C ALA A 141 -9.97 -21.85 -19.29
N LEU A 142 -9.48 -21.32 -18.15
CA LEU A 142 -9.55 -19.90 -17.85
C LEU A 142 -8.71 -19.09 -18.87
N TYR A 143 -7.48 -19.51 -19.13
CA TYR A 143 -6.61 -18.85 -20.13
C TYR A 143 -7.21 -18.97 -21.53
N GLU A 144 -7.78 -20.14 -21.86
CA GLU A 144 -8.44 -20.37 -23.14
C GLU A 144 -9.63 -19.42 -23.36
N ALA A 145 -10.40 -19.09 -22.31
CA ALA A 145 -11.49 -18.13 -22.39
C ALA A 145 -11.02 -16.73 -22.84
N PHE A 146 -9.88 -16.26 -22.29
CA PHE A 146 -9.28 -15.01 -22.72
C PHE A 146 -8.74 -15.04 -24.15
N PHE A 147 -8.10 -16.16 -24.56
CA PHE A 147 -7.59 -16.30 -25.92
C PHE A 147 -8.71 -16.37 -26.95
N LYS A 148 -9.81 -17.08 -26.66
CA LYS A 148 -11.01 -17.08 -27.50
C LYS A 148 -11.67 -15.71 -27.60
N ALA A 149 -11.52 -14.87 -26.59
CA ALA A 149 -11.99 -13.47 -26.59
C ALA A 149 -11.05 -12.52 -27.36
N GLY A 150 -9.98 -13.03 -28.00
CA GLY A 150 -9.13 -12.29 -28.91
C GLY A 150 -7.78 -11.83 -28.33
N LEU A 151 -7.42 -12.24 -27.10
CA LEU A 151 -6.08 -11.95 -26.60
C LEU A 151 -5.03 -12.84 -27.25
N ASP A 152 -3.90 -12.25 -27.68
CA ASP A 152 -2.78 -12.99 -28.23
C ASP A 152 -2.05 -13.77 -27.12
N PRO A 153 -2.02 -15.12 -27.16
CA PRO A 153 -1.29 -15.92 -26.19
C PRO A 153 0.22 -15.64 -26.17
N LYS A 154 0.81 -15.18 -27.31
CA LYS A 154 2.24 -14.88 -27.42
C LYS A 154 2.60 -13.45 -27.02
N LYS A 155 1.61 -12.66 -26.57
CA LYS A 155 1.87 -11.28 -26.11
C LYS A 155 2.96 -11.26 -25.05
N LYS A 156 3.96 -10.40 -25.27
CA LYS A 156 4.94 -10.05 -24.25
C LYS A 156 4.49 -8.79 -23.51
N TYR A 157 4.61 -8.83 -22.23
CA TYR A 157 4.25 -7.76 -21.30
C TYR A 157 5.50 -6.94 -20.95
N LYS A 158 5.40 -6.09 -19.96
CA LYS A 158 6.51 -5.28 -19.46
C LYS A 158 7.76 -6.15 -19.26
N ASP A 159 8.92 -5.60 -19.59
CA ASP A 159 10.22 -6.28 -19.51
C ASP A 159 10.31 -7.57 -20.37
N GLY A 160 9.45 -7.73 -21.38
CA GLY A 160 9.44 -8.89 -22.27
C GLY A 160 8.94 -10.20 -21.66
N ILE A 161 8.31 -10.13 -20.50
CA ILE A 161 7.79 -11.31 -19.78
C ILE A 161 6.56 -11.85 -20.53
N ASN A 162 6.44 -13.18 -20.65
CA ASN A 162 5.25 -13.85 -21.17
C ASN A 162 4.46 -14.55 -20.04
N LEU A 163 3.27 -15.06 -20.35
CA LEU A 163 2.39 -15.73 -19.38
C LEU A 163 3.03 -16.94 -18.73
N LEU A 164 3.88 -17.70 -19.46
CA LEU A 164 4.58 -18.85 -18.89
C LEU A 164 5.52 -18.42 -17.77
N LEU A 165 6.35 -17.39 -17.99
CA LEU A 165 7.27 -16.87 -16.98
C LEU A 165 6.53 -16.29 -15.77
N MET A 166 5.34 -15.68 -15.96
CA MET A 166 4.51 -15.19 -14.85
C MET A 166 3.93 -16.32 -14.02
N ALA A 167 3.50 -17.40 -14.66
CA ALA A 167 2.77 -18.51 -14.02
C ALA A 167 3.69 -19.57 -13.40
N ILE A 168 4.92 -19.71 -13.91
CA ILE A 168 5.82 -20.84 -13.54
C ILE A 168 6.07 -20.97 -12.02
N PRO A 169 6.12 -19.91 -11.20
CA PRO A 169 6.29 -20.08 -9.75
C PRO A 169 5.20 -20.93 -9.09
N SER A 170 3.99 -20.93 -9.66
CA SER A 170 2.83 -21.68 -9.15
C SER A 170 2.57 -22.98 -9.89
N ASP A 171 3.25 -23.25 -11.01
CA ASP A 171 3.02 -24.39 -11.91
C ASP A 171 3.83 -25.61 -11.48
N LYS A 172 3.59 -26.11 -10.26
CA LYS A 172 4.39 -27.17 -9.61
C LYS A 172 4.54 -28.44 -10.46
N ASN A 173 3.54 -28.78 -11.26
CA ASN A 173 3.50 -29.98 -12.09
C ASN A 173 3.67 -29.68 -13.59
N LEU A 174 4.03 -28.46 -13.96
CA LEU A 174 4.23 -27.99 -15.33
C LEU A 174 3.00 -28.17 -16.25
N VAL A 175 1.79 -28.16 -15.68
CA VAL A 175 0.52 -28.28 -16.42
C VAL A 175 0.29 -27.05 -17.30
N LEU A 176 0.44 -25.85 -16.73
CA LEU A 176 0.34 -24.62 -17.50
C LEU A 176 1.46 -24.47 -18.51
N SER A 177 2.68 -24.81 -18.15
CA SER A 177 3.83 -24.76 -19.05
C SER A 177 3.61 -25.68 -20.27
N THR A 178 3.04 -26.87 -20.05
CA THR A 178 2.67 -27.78 -21.14
C THR A 178 1.56 -27.20 -22.02
N TYR A 179 0.53 -26.62 -21.41
CA TYR A 179 -0.54 -25.95 -22.14
C TYR A 179 -0.03 -24.74 -22.94
N PHE A 180 0.76 -23.86 -22.31
CA PHE A 180 1.32 -22.69 -22.99
C PHE A 180 2.28 -23.07 -24.13
N ALA A 181 2.94 -24.22 -24.07
CA ALA A 181 3.74 -24.72 -25.17
C ALA A 181 2.87 -25.00 -26.42
N THR A 182 1.62 -25.48 -26.26
CA THR A 182 0.67 -25.63 -27.39
C THR A 182 0.26 -24.30 -28.00
N LYS A 183 0.45 -23.20 -27.26
CA LYS A 183 0.19 -21.83 -27.71
C LYS A 183 1.45 -21.12 -28.24
N GLY A 184 2.57 -21.85 -28.34
CA GLY A 184 3.83 -21.39 -28.93
C GLY A 184 4.76 -20.63 -27.99
N MET A 185 4.56 -20.73 -26.68
CA MET A 185 5.54 -20.34 -25.65
C MET A 185 6.48 -21.51 -25.33
N SER A 186 7.64 -21.23 -24.73
CA SER A 186 8.64 -22.22 -24.38
C SER A 186 9.20 -22.03 -22.98
N LEU A 187 9.51 -23.13 -22.30
CA LEU A 187 10.31 -23.09 -21.07
C LEU A 187 11.71 -22.48 -21.25
N LYS A 188 12.16 -22.36 -22.54
CA LYS A 188 13.43 -21.71 -22.88
C LYS A 188 13.29 -20.21 -23.16
N ASP A 189 12.07 -19.68 -23.13
CA ASP A 189 11.85 -18.24 -23.26
C ASP A 189 12.50 -17.49 -22.10
N THR A 190 12.97 -16.27 -22.41
CA THR A 190 13.53 -15.35 -21.43
C THR A 190 12.82 -14.00 -21.50
N ASP A 191 12.90 -13.24 -20.43
CA ASP A 191 12.58 -11.83 -20.47
C ASP A 191 13.71 -11.00 -21.15
N THR A 192 13.57 -9.68 -21.18
CA THR A 192 14.56 -8.78 -21.80
C THR A 192 15.91 -8.73 -21.08
N ASP A 193 15.94 -9.09 -19.79
CA ASP A 193 17.15 -9.13 -18.98
C ASP A 193 17.80 -10.52 -18.99
N GLY A 194 17.25 -11.48 -19.78
CA GLY A 194 17.75 -12.85 -19.91
C GLY A 194 17.34 -13.76 -18.76
N ASN A 195 16.42 -13.36 -17.89
CA ASN A 195 15.92 -14.21 -16.82
C ASN A 195 15.07 -15.37 -17.41
N THR A 196 15.29 -16.54 -16.90
CA THR A 196 14.74 -17.79 -17.41
C THR A 196 13.52 -18.25 -16.62
N ALA A 197 12.82 -19.28 -17.12
CA ALA A 197 11.76 -19.92 -16.36
C ALA A 197 12.25 -20.51 -15.03
N PHE A 198 13.52 -20.93 -14.93
CA PHE A 198 14.12 -21.37 -13.67
C PHE A 198 14.23 -20.21 -12.67
N ASP A 199 14.74 -19.06 -13.14
CA ASP A 199 14.89 -17.89 -12.27
C ASP A 199 13.55 -17.46 -11.71
N TYR A 200 12.50 -17.36 -12.55
CA TYR A 200 11.14 -17.05 -12.09
C TYR A 200 10.59 -18.12 -11.13
N ALA A 201 10.80 -19.41 -11.41
CA ALA A 201 10.35 -20.51 -10.55
C ALA A 201 10.98 -20.46 -9.16
N ALA A 202 12.19 -19.92 -9.03
CA ALA A 202 12.89 -19.77 -7.75
C ALA A 202 12.09 -18.92 -6.74
N LYS A 203 11.19 -18.03 -7.19
CA LYS A 203 10.27 -17.27 -6.31
C LYS A 203 9.40 -18.16 -5.42
N SER A 204 9.10 -19.37 -5.86
CA SER A 204 8.29 -20.31 -5.07
C SER A 204 9.06 -21.04 -3.98
N GLY A 205 10.39 -21.04 -4.02
CA GLY A 205 11.24 -21.83 -3.13
C GLY A 205 11.11 -23.35 -3.32
N ASN A 206 10.44 -23.82 -4.38
CA ASN A 206 10.14 -25.22 -4.60
C ASN A 206 11.30 -25.94 -5.32
N ILE A 207 12.18 -26.60 -4.55
CA ILE A 207 13.35 -27.33 -5.07
C ILE A 207 12.94 -28.43 -6.08
N THR A 208 11.81 -29.11 -5.89
CA THR A 208 11.34 -30.15 -6.82
C THR A 208 11.03 -29.55 -8.19
N LEU A 209 10.33 -28.39 -8.23
CA LEU A 209 10.07 -27.69 -9.48
C LEU A 209 11.39 -27.26 -10.15
N LEU A 210 12.33 -26.71 -9.38
CA LEU A 210 13.63 -26.28 -9.91
C LEU A 210 14.41 -27.45 -10.53
N LYS A 211 14.44 -28.60 -9.86
CA LYS A 211 15.05 -29.83 -10.40
C LYS A 211 14.36 -30.31 -11.69
N SER A 212 13.02 -30.32 -11.71
CA SER A 212 12.27 -30.70 -12.92
C SER A 212 12.54 -29.77 -14.11
N LEU A 213 12.77 -28.48 -13.87
CA LEU A 213 13.15 -27.54 -14.93
C LEU A 213 14.56 -27.83 -15.47
N LEU A 214 15.52 -28.16 -14.59
CA LEU A 214 16.88 -28.57 -15.01
C LEU A 214 16.86 -29.84 -15.84
N GLU A 215 16.08 -30.87 -15.45
CA GLU A 215 15.88 -32.12 -16.21
C GLU A 215 15.33 -31.86 -17.62
N LYS A 216 14.51 -30.78 -17.77
CA LYS A 216 14.01 -30.32 -19.08
C LYS A 216 14.99 -29.40 -19.83
N GLY A 217 16.19 -29.22 -19.32
CA GLY A 217 17.26 -28.43 -19.95
C GLY A 217 17.05 -26.92 -19.86
N VAL A 218 16.22 -26.43 -18.92
CA VAL A 218 16.09 -24.99 -18.61
C VAL A 218 17.35 -24.56 -17.87
N LYS A 219 17.97 -23.47 -18.34
CA LYS A 219 19.14 -22.88 -17.70
C LYS A 219 18.72 -21.95 -16.55
N TYR A 220 19.65 -21.62 -15.67
CA TYR A 220 19.49 -20.61 -14.63
C TYR A 220 20.55 -19.54 -14.75
N THR A 221 20.31 -18.40 -14.12
CA THR A 221 21.26 -17.30 -13.96
C THR A 221 21.50 -17.03 -12.48
N ASP A 222 22.46 -16.16 -12.16
CA ASP A 222 22.66 -15.71 -10.78
C ASP A 222 21.43 -14.98 -10.18
N ASN A 223 20.51 -14.48 -11.06
CA ASN A 223 19.27 -13.84 -10.64
C ASN A 223 18.26 -14.79 -9.98
N ALA A 224 18.37 -16.10 -10.19
CA ALA A 224 17.53 -17.07 -9.47
C ALA A 224 17.57 -16.86 -7.95
N LEU A 225 18.74 -16.49 -7.41
CA LEU A 225 18.91 -16.19 -5.99
C LEU A 225 18.10 -14.96 -5.57
N LEU A 226 18.11 -13.91 -6.39
CA LEU A 226 17.37 -12.67 -6.14
C LEU A 226 15.86 -12.88 -6.27
N PHE A 227 15.43 -13.66 -7.25
CA PHE A 227 14.03 -14.05 -7.39
C PHE A 227 13.54 -14.89 -6.19
N ALA A 228 14.36 -15.83 -5.71
CA ALA A 228 14.06 -16.56 -4.48
C ALA A 228 13.92 -15.62 -3.27
N ALA A 229 14.77 -14.60 -3.17
CA ALA A 229 14.70 -13.59 -2.13
C ALA A 229 13.50 -12.65 -2.27
N GLN A 230 13.05 -12.35 -3.49
CA GLN A 230 11.78 -11.64 -3.70
C GLN A 230 10.60 -12.46 -3.21
N GLY A 231 10.63 -13.80 -3.40
CA GLY A 231 9.57 -14.70 -3.01
C GLY A 231 8.29 -14.57 -3.85
N SER A 232 7.29 -15.36 -3.51
CA SER A 232 5.94 -15.28 -4.07
C SER A 232 4.95 -14.68 -3.05
N ARG A 233 3.71 -14.42 -3.48
CA ARG A 233 2.66 -13.95 -2.57
C ARG A 233 2.28 -14.96 -1.49
N ARG A 234 2.52 -16.26 -1.72
CA ARG A 234 2.00 -17.37 -0.91
C ARG A 234 3.10 -18.17 -0.21
N ASP A 235 4.32 -18.16 -0.77
CA ASP A 235 5.39 -19.03 -0.32
C ASP A 235 6.57 -18.20 0.20
N VAL A 236 7.11 -18.61 1.35
CA VAL A 236 8.35 -18.08 1.92
C VAL A 236 9.45 -19.06 1.56
N THR A 237 10.51 -18.56 0.93
CA THR A 237 11.67 -19.37 0.56
C THR A 237 12.43 -19.80 1.81
N SER A 238 12.66 -21.13 1.94
CA SER A 238 13.37 -21.71 3.07
C SER A 238 14.90 -21.58 2.94
N LEU A 239 15.63 -21.69 4.04
CA LEU A 239 17.10 -21.75 4.03
C LEU A 239 17.63 -22.89 3.16
N GLU A 240 16.93 -24.03 3.13
CA GLU A 240 17.29 -25.18 2.30
C GLU A 240 17.33 -24.81 0.82
N THR A 241 16.34 -24.05 0.35
CA THR A 241 16.33 -23.59 -1.04
C THR A 241 17.53 -22.69 -1.35
N TYR A 242 17.88 -21.78 -0.45
CA TYR A 242 19.06 -20.94 -0.64
C TYR A 242 20.35 -21.74 -0.64
N LYS A 243 20.48 -22.74 0.24
CA LYS A 243 21.62 -23.67 0.20
C LYS A 243 21.69 -24.44 -1.12
N TYR A 244 20.56 -24.97 -1.60
CA TYR A 244 20.50 -25.62 -2.91
C TYR A 244 20.98 -24.70 -4.03
N LEU A 245 20.53 -23.46 -4.09
CA LEU A 245 20.95 -22.50 -5.11
C LEU A 245 22.46 -22.17 -5.01
N VAL A 246 22.95 -21.90 -3.81
CA VAL A 246 24.32 -21.43 -3.60
C VAL A 246 25.32 -22.60 -3.56
N GLU A 247 25.00 -23.69 -2.85
CA GLU A 247 25.96 -24.77 -2.58
C GLU A 247 25.93 -25.87 -3.64
N ASP A 248 24.74 -26.25 -4.13
CA ASP A 248 24.61 -27.29 -5.15
C ASP A 248 24.78 -26.70 -6.56
N LEU A 249 24.06 -25.64 -6.88
CA LEU A 249 24.09 -25.01 -8.20
C LEU A 249 25.19 -23.98 -8.39
N LYS A 250 25.93 -23.64 -7.33
CA LYS A 250 27.07 -22.69 -7.36
C LYS A 250 26.67 -21.28 -7.82
N ILE A 251 25.44 -20.87 -7.59
CA ILE A 251 25.00 -19.49 -7.82
C ILE A 251 25.72 -18.56 -6.87
N LYS A 252 26.19 -17.41 -7.38
CA LYS A 252 26.98 -16.46 -6.61
C LYS A 252 26.13 -15.81 -5.51
N PRO A 253 26.46 -15.96 -4.21
CA PRO A 253 25.69 -15.33 -3.13
C PRO A 253 25.74 -13.81 -3.18
N THR A 254 26.79 -13.22 -3.79
CA THR A 254 27.00 -11.78 -3.95
C THR A 254 26.37 -11.20 -5.22
N ALA A 255 25.52 -11.95 -5.94
CA ALA A 255 24.80 -11.46 -7.09
C ALA A 255 23.99 -10.19 -6.75
N THR A 256 23.87 -9.30 -7.72
CA THR A 256 23.09 -8.06 -7.60
C THR A 256 22.06 -7.96 -8.71
N SER A 257 20.92 -7.38 -8.38
CA SER A 257 19.91 -7.02 -9.37
C SER A 257 20.38 -5.89 -10.28
N LYS A 258 19.63 -5.61 -11.34
CA LYS A 258 19.85 -4.45 -12.22
C LYS A 258 19.81 -3.12 -11.47
N SER A 259 19.03 -3.04 -10.39
CA SER A 259 18.98 -1.89 -9.47
C SER A 259 20.12 -1.89 -8.43
N GLY A 260 21.04 -2.86 -8.48
CA GLY A 260 22.17 -2.95 -7.55
C GLY A 260 21.86 -3.63 -6.21
N GLU A 261 20.63 -4.12 -6.02
CA GLU A 261 20.22 -4.79 -4.79
C GLU A 261 20.91 -6.13 -4.62
N THR A 262 21.36 -6.44 -3.43
CA THR A 262 21.79 -7.76 -3.01
C THR A 262 20.65 -8.55 -2.38
N VAL A 263 20.85 -9.82 -2.12
CA VAL A 263 19.92 -10.66 -1.36
C VAL A 263 19.59 -10.06 0.01
N LEU A 264 20.52 -9.36 0.66
CA LEU A 264 20.28 -8.70 1.96
C LEU A 264 19.26 -7.56 1.84
N HIS A 265 19.27 -6.77 0.77
CA HIS A 265 18.26 -5.72 0.53
C HIS A 265 16.86 -6.34 0.44
N LEU A 266 16.73 -7.47 -0.27
CA LEU A 266 15.44 -8.12 -0.49
C LEU A 266 14.90 -8.84 0.75
N LEU A 267 15.77 -9.27 1.66
CA LEU A 267 15.41 -9.99 2.89
C LEU A 267 15.21 -9.07 4.09
N ALA A 268 15.89 -7.93 4.14
CA ALA A 268 15.99 -7.09 5.34
C ALA A 268 14.64 -6.53 5.86
N SER A 269 13.63 -6.38 5.00
CA SER A 269 12.29 -5.93 5.42
C SER A 269 11.30 -7.08 5.67
N LYS A 270 11.71 -8.33 5.45
CA LYS A 270 10.83 -9.49 5.60
C LYS A 270 10.91 -10.08 7.00
N PRO A 271 9.78 -10.52 7.56
CA PRO A 271 9.78 -11.16 8.88
C PRO A 271 10.45 -12.53 8.83
N ASN A 272 10.99 -12.97 9.97
CA ASN A 272 11.54 -14.32 10.16
C ASN A 272 12.70 -14.70 9.21
N GLN A 273 13.53 -13.72 8.81
CA GLN A 273 14.67 -13.97 7.90
C GLN A 273 16.02 -14.00 8.59
N THR A 274 16.08 -13.96 9.90
CA THR A 274 17.30 -13.85 10.70
C THR A 274 18.35 -14.94 10.35
N GLU A 275 17.92 -16.19 10.26
CA GLU A 275 18.78 -17.32 9.93
C GLU A 275 19.33 -17.21 8.50
N ILE A 276 18.48 -16.80 7.55
CA ILE A 276 18.85 -16.65 6.14
C ILE A 276 19.81 -15.47 5.95
N ILE A 277 19.56 -14.35 6.64
CA ILE A 277 20.45 -13.19 6.62
C ILE A 277 21.85 -13.59 7.15
N ASN A 278 21.91 -14.29 8.29
CA ASN A 278 23.17 -14.80 8.85
C ASN A 278 23.89 -15.75 7.88
N TYR A 279 23.16 -16.62 7.20
CA TYR A 279 23.73 -17.48 6.18
C TYR A 279 24.42 -16.67 5.07
N PHE A 280 23.76 -15.64 4.53
CA PHE A 280 24.35 -14.81 3.47
C PHE A 280 25.51 -13.95 3.96
N LEU A 281 25.46 -13.44 5.17
CA LEU A 281 26.59 -12.76 5.80
C LEU A 281 27.80 -13.71 5.90
N SER A 282 27.61 -14.98 6.29
CA SER A 282 28.67 -15.99 6.34
C SER A 282 29.22 -16.37 4.97
N LYS A 283 28.44 -16.16 3.89
CA LYS A 283 28.86 -16.35 2.51
C LYS A 283 29.52 -15.10 1.90
N GLY A 284 29.78 -14.07 2.69
CA GLY A 284 30.51 -12.87 2.29
C GLY A 284 29.68 -11.81 1.58
N VAL A 285 28.36 -11.83 1.71
CA VAL A 285 27.52 -10.73 1.19
C VAL A 285 27.75 -9.49 2.05
N ASP A 286 28.12 -8.38 1.41
CA ASP A 286 28.48 -7.14 2.12
C ASP A 286 27.23 -6.43 2.65
N ALA A 287 27.13 -6.31 3.98
CA ALA A 287 26.07 -5.58 4.67
C ALA A 287 26.09 -4.07 4.41
N ASN A 288 27.19 -3.52 3.88
CA ASN A 288 27.37 -2.10 3.58
C ASN A 288 27.14 -1.77 2.10
N LYS A 289 26.90 -2.78 1.25
CA LYS A 289 26.65 -2.56 -0.18
C LYS A 289 25.42 -1.69 -0.35
N ALA A 290 25.58 -0.56 -1.04
CA ALA A 290 24.44 0.26 -1.46
C ALA A 290 23.90 -0.22 -2.82
N ASP A 291 22.59 -0.07 -3.03
CA ASP A 291 21.97 -0.19 -4.32
C ASP A 291 22.23 1.06 -5.19
N ASN A 292 21.67 1.11 -6.41
CA ASN A 292 21.88 2.24 -7.33
C ASN A 292 21.25 3.56 -6.86
N GLU A 293 20.30 3.51 -5.92
CA GLU A 293 19.72 4.69 -5.28
C GLU A 293 20.48 5.09 -4.01
N GLY A 294 21.47 4.33 -3.61
CA GLY A 294 22.26 4.54 -2.40
C GLY A 294 21.64 3.92 -1.15
N ASN A 295 20.54 3.15 -1.25
CA ASN A 295 19.98 2.48 -0.10
C ASN A 295 20.89 1.32 0.33
N THR A 296 21.05 1.12 1.64
CA THR A 296 21.77 -0.01 2.20
C THR A 296 20.78 -1.02 2.80
N PRO A 297 21.20 -2.30 3.01
CA PRO A 297 20.37 -3.26 3.73
C PRO A 297 19.90 -2.77 5.10
N LEU A 298 20.74 -1.96 5.81
CA LEU A 298 20.36 -1.36 7.08
C LEU A 298 19.18 -0.39 6.95
N MET A 299 19.14 0.45 5.89
CA MET A 299 18.04 1.37 5.63
C MET A 299 16.73 0.62 5.36
N ILE A 300 16.82 -0.49 4.63
CA ILE A 300 15.67 -1.36 4.37
C ILE A 300 15.18 -2.03 5.67
N ALA A 301 16.09 -2.58 6.48
CA ALA A 301 15.77 -3.16 7.78
C ALA A 301 15.11 -2.15 8.73
N ALA A 302 15.58 -0.89 8.72
CA ALA A 302 15.03 0.19 9.54
C ALA A 302 13.58 0.56 9.16
N SER A 303 13.16 0.28 7.93
CA SER A 303 11.79 0.50 7.45
C SER A 303 10.83 -0.65 7.77
N ALA A 304 11.32 -1.77 8.28
CA ALA A 304 10.54 -2.97 8.57
C ALA A 304 9.58 -2.79 9.77
N ARG A 305 8.64 -3.73 9.90
CA ARG A 305 7.69 -3.74 11.03
C ARG A 305 8.24 -4.37 12.29
N ASP A 306 9.33 -5.13 12.19
CA ASP A 306 10.05 -5.71 13.31
C ASP A 306 11.52 -5.30 13.24
N THR A 307 12.27 -5.51 14.31
CA THR A 307 13.64 -5.07 14.45
C THR A 307 14.69 -6.17 14.22
N ALA A 308 14.28 -7.40 13.95
CA ALA A 308 15.19 -8.56 13.94
C ALA A 308 16.34 -8.41 12.94
N ALA A 309 16.05 -8.01 11.69
CA ALA A 309 17.09 -7.77 10.70
C ALA A 309 17.95 -6.54 11.04
N LEU A 310 17.34 -5.50 11.62
CA LEU A 310 18.04 -4.30 12.07
C LEU A 310 19.05 -4.63 13.18
N GLU A 311 18.65 -5.43 14.16
CA GLU A 311 19.51 -5.87 15.27
C GLU A 311 20.72 -6.69 14.79
N LEU A 312 20.55 -7.49 13.73
CA LEU A 312 21.64 -8.24 13.11
C LEU A 312 22.62 -7.36 12.34
N LEU A 313 22.09 -6.41 11.56
CA LEU A 313 22.89 -5.62 10.63
C LEU A 313 23.60 -4.45 11.33
N LEU A 314 22.95 -3.81 12.32
CA LEU A 314 23.44 -2.60 12.96
C LEU A 314 24.83 -2.75 13.63
N PRO A 315 25.18 -3.89 14.27
CA PRO A 315 26.51 -4.06 14.86
C PRO A 315 27.65 -4.24 13.86
N ILE A 316 27.36 -4.62 12.61
CA ILE A 316 28.35 -4.99 11.60
C ILE A 316 28.52 -3.95 10.49
N VAL A 317 27.62 -2.97 10.41
CA VAL A 317 27.76 -1.90 9.41
C VAL A 317 28.83 -0.89 9.84
N LYS A 318 29.57 -0.36 8.85
CA LYS A 318 30.65 0.60 9.08
C LYS A 318 30.14 2.00 9.40
N ASN A 319 29.00 2.38 8.84
CA ASN A 319 28.42 3.70 8.98
C ASN A 319 26.89 3.60 9.04
N ASN A 320 26.32 3.72 10.25
CA ASN A 320 24.88 3.73 10.47
C ASN A 320 24.21 5.06 10.07
N ASN A 321 25.00 6.10 9.76
CA ASN A 321 24.59 7.41 9.28
C ASN A 321 24.74 7.59 7.75
N ALA A 322 25.04 6.50 7.03
CA ALA A 322 25.06 6.54 5.57
C ALA A 322 23.74 7.10 5.04
N GLN A 323 23.80 7.92 3.97
CA GLN A 323 22.65 8.52 3.32
C GLN A 323 22.52 8.00 1.90
N ASN A 324 21.27 7.77 1.45
CA ASN A 324 20.95 7.39 0.08
C ASN A 324 21.00 8.58 -0.89
N GLY A 325 20.63 8.34 -2.14
CA GLY A 325 20.56 9.36 -3.19
C GLY A 325 19.65 10.56 -2.87
N LYS A 326 18.73 10.44 -1.90
CA LYS A 326 17.85 11.53 -1.43
C LYS A 326 18.34 12.21 -0.14
N GLY A 327 19.45 11.73 0.43
CA GLY A 327 19.93 12.20 1.73
C GLY A 327 19.22 11.54 2.92
N GLU A 328 18.44 10.48 2.70
CA GLU A 328 17.74 9.75 3.75
C GLU A 328 18.69 8.73 4.39
N SER A 329 18.72 8.66 5.73
CA SER A 329 19.50 7.69 6.51
C SER A 329 18.63 6.52 7.00
N ALA A 330 19.21 5.52 7.62
CA ALA A 330 18.46 4.45 8.29
C ALA A 330 17.50 5.02 9.36
N LEU A 331 17.89 6.05 10.11
CA LEU A 331 17.01 6.72 11.06
C LEU A 331 15.84 7.41 10.37
N THR A 332 16.08 8.06 9.23
CA THR A 332 15.02 8.65 8.41
C THR A 332 13.99 7.59 8.01
N MET A 333 14.45 6.39 7.55
CA MET A 333 13.57 5.29 7.18
C MET A 333 12.79 4.75 8.38
N ALA A 334 13.40 4.62 9.55
CA ALA A 334 12.74 4.20 10.78
C ALA A 334 11.63 5.17 11.20
N ILE A 335 11.89 6.48 11.11
CA ILE A 335 10.88 7.51 11.42
C ILE A 335 9.74 7.48 10.39
N LYS A 336 10.05 7.42 9.09
CA LYS A 336 9.08 7.52 7.99
C LYS A 336 8.19 6.27 7.86
N LEU A 337 8.78 5.08 7.91
CA LEU A 337 8.13 3.80 7.56
C LEU A 337 8.20 2.75 8.67
N GLY A 338 9.26 2.75 9.48
CA GLY A 338 9.52 1.76 10.51
C GLY A 338 8.77 2.03 11.82
N THR A 339 9.27 1.44 12.89
CA THR A 339 8.66 1.47 14.23
C THR A 339 9.41 2.39 15.19
N PRO A 340 8.81 2.84 16.31
CA PRO A 340 9.51 3.58 17.35
C PRO A 340 10.71 2.80 17.92
N GLU A 341 10.61 1.47 18.01
CA GLU A 341 11.68 0.59 18.50
C GLU A 341 12.88 0.62 17.57
N ALA A 342 12.67 0.56 16.24
CA ALA A 342 13.74 0.68 15.24
C ALA A 342 14.46 2.03 15.35
N ALA A 343 13.72 3.12 15.49
CA ALA A 343 14.29 4.45 15.70
C ALA A 343 15.08 4.54 17.01
N THR A 344 14.58 3.92 18.09
CA THR A 344 15.25 3.88 19.39
C THR A 344 16.58 3.12 19.31
N LEU A 345 16.60 1.95 18.64
CA LEU A 345 17.82 1.16 18.44
C LEU A 345 18.89 1.96 17.69
N LEU A 346 18.51 2.60 16.60
CA LEU A 346 19.43 3.41 15.80
C LEU A 346 19.99 4.60 16.59
N LEU A 347 19.15 5.35 17.30
CA LEU A 347 19.57 6.48 18.13
C LEU A 347 20.49 6.06 19.28
N ASN A 348 20.22 4.91 19.91
CA ASN A 348 21.09 4.36 20.96
C ASN A 348 22.45 3.87 20.41
N LYS A 349 22.56 3.63 19.11
CA LYS A 349 23.80 3.28 18.41
C LYS A 349 24.43 4.47 17.67
N GLY A 350 24.03 5.71 18.02
CA GLY A 350 24.67 6.92 17.55
C GLY A 350 24.17 7.41 16.18
N ALA A 351 22.94 7.02 15.79
CA ALA A 351 22.34 7.65 14.62
C ALA A 351 22.11 9.15 14.84
N ASP A 352 22.41 9.95 13.82
CA ASP A 352 22.33 11.41 13.90
C ASP A 352 20.89 11.88 13.84
N VAL A 353 20.37 12.40 14.97
CA VAL A 353 19.03 12.97 15.06
C VAL A 353 18.87 14.28 14.27
N LYS A 354 19.99 14.95 13.94
CA LYS A 354 20.03 16.20 13.17
C LYS A 354 20.23 16.00 11.67
N VAL A 355 20.16 14.75 11.21
CA VAL A 355 20.30 14.44 9.78
C VAL A 355 19.32 15.27 8.95
N LEU A 356 19.82 15.82 7.84
CA LEU A 356 19.02 16.53 6.85
C LEU A 356 19.06 15.75 5.53
N ASP A 357 17.95 15.71 4.83
CA ASP A 357 17.92 15.20 3.46
C ASP A 357 18.50 16.22 2.45
N LYS A 358 18.54 15.88 1.16
CA LYS A 358 19.08 16.79 0.13
C LYS A 358 18.29 18.10 -0.02
N ASP A 359 17.01 18.09 0.32
CA ASP A 359 16.16 19.27 0.28
C ASP A 359 16.32 20.13 1.56
N GLY A 360 17.06 19.61 2.54
CA GLY A 360 17.30 20.25 3.82
C GLY A 360 16.16 20.06 4.81
N ASN A 361 15.37 19.00 4.64
CA ASN A 361 14.33 18.62 5.60
C ASN A 361 14.94 17.81 6.75
N ASN A 362 14.50 18.08 7.97
CA ASN A 362 14.84 17.30 9.15
C ASN A 362 13.85 16.14 9.38
N LEU A 363 14.06 15.35 10.42
CA LEU A 363 13.21 14.20 10.75
C LEU A 363 11.76 14.56 11.09
N GLY A 364 11.44 15.83 11.39
CA GLY A 364 10.08 16.30 11.63
C GLY A 364 9.17 16.15 10.40
N VAL A 365 9.71 16.38 9.19
CA VAL A 365 8.97 16.16 7.93
C VAL A 365 8.59 14.68 7.80
N TYR A 366 9.52 13.79 8.05
CA TYR A 366 9.31 12.35 7.97
C TYR A 366 8.38 11.83 9.06
N LEU A 367 8.40 12.45 10.24
CA LEU A 367 7.43 12.21 11.31
C LEU A 367 6.00 12.53 10.83
N VAL A 368 5.77 13.70 10.24
CA VAL A 368 4.47 14.07 9.67
C VAL A 368 4.08 13.13 8.52
N GLN A 369 5.02 12.74 7.67
CA GLN A 369 4.78 11.78 6.60
C GLN A 369 4.41 10.37 7.11
N SER A 370 4.94 9.98 8.28
CA SER A 370 4.67 8.67 8.89
C SER A 370 3.24 8.52 9.41
N TYR A 371 2.55 9.64 9.65
CA TYR A 371 1.20 9.62 10.18
C TYR A 371 0.26 8.89 9.22
N ARG A 372 -0.51 7.96 9.77
CA ARG A 372 -1.57 7.24 9.08
C ARG A 372 -2.84 7.39 9.92
N PRO A 373 -3.95 7.88 9.33
CA PRO A 373 -5.23 7.89 10.01
C PRO A 373 -5.55 6.49 10.54
N GLN A 374 -6.04 6.40 11.76
CA GLN A 374 -6.59 5.13 12.24
C GLN A 374 -7.87 4.88 11.45
N MET A 375 -7.79 4.06 10.42
CA MET A 375 -8.99 3.53 9.78
C MET A 375 -9.73 2.68 10.82
N GLY A 376 -10.99 3.02 11.08
CA GLY A 376 -11.86 2.32 12.00
C GLY A 376 -11.76 0.81 11.77
N GLY A 377 -11.47 0.06 12.83
CA GLY A 377 -11.07 -1.33 12.77
C GLY A 377 -12.11 -2.23 12.13
N MET A 378 -11.85 -2.66 10.91
CA MET A 378 -12.40 -3.89 10.36
C MET A 378 -11.22 -4.82 10.05
N GLY A 379 -11.07 -5.87 10.86
CA GLY A 379 -10.23 -7.02 10.54
C GLY A 379 -9.04 -7.32 11.44
N ARG A 380 -8.96 -6.76 12.65
CA ARG A 380 -8.12 -7.36 13.71
C ARG A 380 -8.99 -7.70 14.91
N ASN A 381 -8.99 -8.97 15.27
CA ASN A 381 -9.56 -9.44 16.53
C ASN A 381 -9.04 -8.54 17.67
N PRO A 382 -9.90 -7.88 18.46
CA PRO A 382 -9.46 -7.02 19.56
C PRO A 382 -8.83 -7.81 20.71
N GLU A 383 -8.92 -9.13 20.70
CA GLU A 383 -8.62 -10.00 21.85
C GLU A 383 -7.14 -10.46 21.96
N SER A 384 -6.22 -10.02 21.09
CA SER A 384 -4.86 -10.57 21.14
C SER A 384 -3.79 -9.68 21.78
N SER A 385 -4.12 -8.54 22.44
CA SER A 385 -3.17 -7.89 23.34
C SER A 385 -3.85 -6.88 24.28
N ASN A 386 -3.84 -7.16 25.57
CA ASN A 386 -4.33 -6.32 26.67
C ASN A 386 -3.41 -5.14 27.04
N ALA A 387 -2.48 -4.73 26.18
CA ALA A 387 -1.69 -3.53 26.39
C ALA A 387 -2.25 -2.37 25.56
N PRO A 388 -2.41 -1.16 26.11
CA PRO A 388 -2.74 0.01 25.32
C PRO A 388 -1.63 0.19 24.28
N LYS A 389 -1.93 0.00 22.99
CA LYS A 389 -0.98 0.21 21.93
C LYS A 389 -0.62 1.70 21.92
N GLN A 390 0.60 2.01 22.36
CA GLN A 390 1.15 3.35 22.31
C GLN A 390 1.02 3.87 20.87
N ASP A 391 0.51 5.09 20.71
CA ASP A 391 0.43 5.75 19.41
C ASP A 391 1.84 5.89 18.81
N PRO A 392 2.16 5.25 17.67
CA PRO A 392 3.50 5.29 17.10
C PRO A 392 3.95 6.70 16.74
N PHE A 393 3.03 7.59 16.36
CA PHE A 393 3.34 8.98 16.08
C PHE A 393 3.77 9.71 17.36
N ALA A 394 3.02 9.58 18.45
CA ALA A 394 3.34 10.18 19.73
C ALA A 394 4.67 9.63 20.30
N ALA A 395 4.89 8.31 20.17
CA ALA A 395 6.14 7.68 20.62
C ALA A 395 7.36 8.20 19.86
N LYS A 396 7.28 8.31 18.52
CA LYS A 396 8.35 8.89 17.69
C LYS A 396 8.56 10.37 17.98
N THR A 397 7.48 11.14 18.17
CA THR A 397 7.55 12.57 18.52
C THR A 397 8.35 12.75 19.81
N LYS A 398 7.96 12.04 20.87
CA LYS A 398 8.65 12.11 22.16
C LYS A 398 10.12 11.69 22.01
N LEU A 399 10.40 10.60 21.32
CA LEU A 399 11.76 10.11 21.11
C LEU A 399 12.65 11.14 20.44
N LEU A 400 12.18 11.83 19.40
CA LEU A 400 12.93 12.86 18.68
C LEU A 400 13.19 14.08 19.56
N GLN A 401 12.20 14.52 20.36
CA GLN A 401 12.35 15.61 21.33
C GLN A 401 13.34 15.26 22.44
N ASP A 402 13.23 14.07 23.02
CA ASP A 402 14.16 13.56 24.07
C ASP A 402 15.62 13.48 23.58
N LYS A 403 15.81 13.26 22.27
CA LYS A 403 17.13 13.25 21.62
C LYS A 403 17.58 14.64 21.11
N GLY A 404 16.82 15.70 21.41
CA GLY A 404 17.21 17.09 21.18
C GLY A 404 16.85 17.64 19.80
N LEU A 405 15.95 16.98 19.04
CA LEU A 405 15.42 17.57 17.81
C LEU A 405 14.40 18.66 18.14
N ASN A 406 14.62 19.87 17.64
CA ASN A 406 13.64 20.95 17.72
C ASN A 406 12.61 20.78 16.59
N LEU A 407 11.44 20.20 16.92
CA LEU A 407 10.34 20.01 15.97
C LEU A 407 9.61 21.31 15.62
N ALA A 408 9.81 22.41 16.40
CA ALA A 408 9.25 23.72 16.09
C ALA A 408 10.06 24.49 15.03
N ALA A 409 11.33 24.08 14.80
CA ALA A 409 12.17 24.75 13.82
C ALA A 409 11.63 24.57 12.38
N PRO A 410 11.65 25.64 11.56
CA PRO A 410 11.29 25.53 10.16
C PRO A 410 12.33 24.69 9.38
N GLN A 411 11.90 24.17 8.26
CA GLN A 411 12.76 23.48 7.29
C GLN A 411 13.59 24.49 6.49
N LYS A 412 14.50 24.02 5.65
CA LYS A 412 15.35 24.89 4.82
C LYS A 412 14.55 25.83 3.92
N ASP A 413 13.40 25.42 3.44
CA ASP A 413 12.46 26.23 2.64
C ASP A 413 11.56 27.16 3.47
N GLY A 414 11.74 27.19 4.78
CA GLY A 414 10.93 27.97 5.72
C GLY A 414 9.62 27.28 6.13
N ASN A 415 9.26 26.14 5.54
CA ASN A 415 8.05 25.42 5.93
C ASN A 415 8.16 24.92 7.37
N THR A 416 7.16 25.16 8.20
CA THR A 416 6.97 24.52 9.50
C THR A 416 6.21 23.20 9.34
N LEU A 417 6.13 22.41 10.40
CA LEU A 417 5.33 21.17 10.34
C LEU A 417 3.83 21.45 10.10
N TYR A 418 3.32 22.64 10.43
CA TYR A 418 1.97 23.03 10.04
C TYR A 418 1.80 23.14 8.52
N HIS A 419 2.75 23.77 7.81
CA HIS A 419 2.72 23.84 6.35
C HIS A 419 2.68 22.46 5.69
N ILE A 420 3.35 21.49 6.28
CA ILE A 420 3.43 20.10 5.77
C ILE A 420 2.17 19.33 6.13
N ALA A 421 1.64 19.50 7.35
CA ALA A 421 0.49 18.76 7.85
C ALA A 421 -0.83 19.18 7.15
N VAL A 422 -1.01 20.45 6.78
CA VAL A 422 -2.22 20.90 6.07
C VAL A 422 -2.41 20.18 4.74
N ILE A 423 -1.32 19.78 4.06
CA ILE A 423 -1.38 19.02 2.79
C ILE A 423 -2.07 17.67 2.99
N LYS A 424 -1.94 17.05 4.18
CA LYS A 424 -2.59 15.77 4.49
C LYS A 424 -4.09 15.88 4.69
N ASN A 425 -4.59 17.08 4.86
CA ASN A 425 -6.00 17.37 5.13
C ASN A 425 -6.60 16.50 6.26
N ASP A 426 -5.84 16.30 7.35
CA ASP A 426 -6.20 15.45 8.48
C ASP A 426 -6.19 16.26 9.79
N MET A 427 -7.39 16.42 10.38
CA MET A 427 -7.60 17.17 11.59
C MET A 427 -6.88 16.55 12.80
N THR A 428 -6.83 15.21 12.88
CA THR A 428 -6.18 14.52 14.00
C THR A 428 -4.68 14.78 14.01
N LEU A 429 -4.06 14.78 12.84
CA LEU A 429 -2.64 15.10 12.67
C LEU A 429 -2.37 16.56 13.11
N LEU A 430 -3.18 17.51 12.66
CA LEU A 430 -3.03 18.93 13.04
C LEU A 430 -3.13 19.13 14.56
N LYS A 431 -4.07 18.45 15.21
CA LYS A 431 -4.18 18.46 16.68
C LYS A 431 -2.96 17.83 17.35
N LYS A 432 -2.39 16.75 16.81
CA LYS A 432 -1.20 16.08 17.37
C LYS A 432 0.07 16.95 17.33
N ILE A 433 0.19 17.87 16.36
CA ILE A 433 1.33 18.77 16.25
C ILE A 433 1.10 20.10 16.98
N ALA A 434 -0.11 20.40 17.43
CA ALA A 434 -0.44 21.66 18.10
C ALA A 434 0.38 21.89 19.38
N ASP A 435 0.72 20.82 20.10
CA ASP A 435 1.50 20.89 21.36
C ASP A 435 3.02 21.04 21.14
N LEU A 436 3.47 21.15 19.89
CA LEU A 436 4.91 21.24 19.56
C LEU A 436 5.48 22.67 19.59
N ASN A 437 4.70 23.65 20.06
CA ASN A 437 5.09 25.06 20.13
C ASN A 437 5.58 25.66 18.79
N ILE A 438 4.99 25.21 17.69
CA ILE A 438 5.30 25.69 16.34
C ILE A 438 4.62 27.04 16.12
N ASP A 439 5.35 28.02 15.61
CA ASP A 439 4.74 29.30 15.19
C ASP A 439 3.79 29.06 14.01
N ILE A 440 2.49 29.13 14.30
CA ILE A 440 1.43 28.95 13.31
C ILE A 440 1.38 30.08 12.26
N ASN A 441 1.96 31.22 12.56
CA ASN A 441 2.00 32.40 11.73
C ASN A 441 3.32 32.61 10.97
N ALA A 442 4.26 31.65 11.14
CA ALA A 442 5.51 31.67 10.38
C ALA A 442 5.24 31.63 8.87
N LYS A 443 5.90 32.52 8.13
CA LYS A 443 5.95 32.46 6.67
C LYS A 443 7.08 31.56 6.20
N ASN A 444 6.82 30.76 5.17
CA ASN A 444 7.88 30.07 4.44
C ASN A 444 8.57 31.02 3.43
N LYS A 445 9.51 30.50 2.64
CA LYS A 445 10.23 31.30 1.62
C LYS A 445 9.35 31.83 0.49
N ASP A 446 8.17 31.25 0.29
CA ASP A 446 7.18 31.73 -0.69
C ASP A 446 6.27 32.83 -0.08
N GLY A 447 6.54 33.30 1.13
CA GLY A 447 5.72 34.25 1.85
C GLY A 447 4.41 33.71 2.40
N LEU A 448 4.20 32.38 2.35
CA LEU A 448 2.96 31.70 2.76
C LEU A 448 3.01 31.30 4.23
N THR A 449 1.92 31.52 4.98
CA THR A 449 1.67 30.84 6.26
C THR A 449 0.95 29.50 6.03
N ALA A 450 0.84 28.66 7.06
CA ALA A 450 0.06 27.43 6.98
C ALA A 450 -1.43 27.69 6.63
N LEU A 451 -2.00 28.83 7.07
CA LEU A 451 -3.37 29.23 6.74
C LEU A 451 -3.52 29.57 5.25
N HIS A 452 -2.55 30.28 4.64
CA HIS A 452 -2.53 30.51 3.18
C HIS A 452 -2.52 29.19 2.41
N LYS A 453 -1.63 28.28 2.80
CA LYS A 453 -1.54 26.97 2.15
C LYS A 453 -2.83 26.15 2.29
N ALA A 454 -3.45 26.18 3.48
CA ALA A 454 -4.76 25.57 3.68
C ALA A 454 -5.84 26.20 2.80
N ALA A 455 -5.87 27.54 2.68
CA ALA A 455 -6.83 28.26 1.84
C ALA A 455 -6.80 27.80 0.38
N MET A 456 -5.60 27.60 -0.17
CA MET A 456 -5.40 27.13 -1.56
C MET A 456 -5.88 25.70 -1.82
N ILE A 457 -5.83 24.77 -0.83
CA ILE A 457 -5.98 23.34 -1.07
C ILE A 457 -7.15 22.67 -0.33
N SER A 458 -7.80 23.36 0.63
CA SER A 458 -8.89 22.77 1.42
C SER A 458 -10.10 22.40 0.57
N LYS A 459 -10.79 21.33 0.97
CA LYS A 459 -12.01 20.82 0.33
C LYS A 459 -13.29 21.25 1.05
N ASP A 460 -13.14 21.81 2.25
CA ASP A 460 -14.18 22.32 3.14
C ASP A 460 -13.55 23.33 4.11
N ASP A 461 -14.33 23.87 5.04
CA ASP A 461 -13.90 24.90 5.99
C ASP A 461 -13.30 24.39 7.30
N VAL A 462 -13.29 23.07 7.50
CA VAL A 462 -12.96 22.43 8.79
C VAL A 462 -11.53 22.77 9.24
N ILE A 463 -10.54 22.58 8.36
CA ILE A 463 -9.14 22.88 8.67
C ILE A 463 -8.89 24.37 8.77
N LEU A 464 -9.50 25.17 7.91
CA LEU A 464 -9.39 26.64 7.93
C LEU A 464 -9.88 27.21 9.27
N LYS A 465 -11.08 26.80 9.71
CA LYS A 465 -11.64 27.19 11.01
C LYS A 465 -10.76 26.72 12.17
N TYR A 466 -10.24 25.52 12.10
CA TYR A 466 -9.34 25.02 13.14
C TYR A 466 -8.07 25.85 13.24
N LEU A 467 -7.38 26.14 12.15
CA LEU A 467 -6.17 26.95 12.17
C LEU A 467 -6.42 28.35 12.76
N VAL A 468 -7.53 29.00 12.36
CA VAL A 468 -7.94 30.27 12.95
C VAL A 468 -8.21 30.15 14.46
N SER A 469 -8.89 29.06 14.87
CA SER A 469 -9.21 28.84 16.30
C SER A 469 -7.99 28.66 17.20
N ILE A 470 -6.86 28.21 16.63
CA ILE A 470 -5.59 28.01 17.36
C ILE A 470 -4.61 29.18 17.15
N GLY A 471 -5.06 30.30 16.56
CA GLY A 471 -4.30 31.56 16.51
C GLY A 471 -3.67 31.89 15.17
N ALA A 472 -4.04 31.20 14.08
CA ALA A 472 -3.61 31.62 12.75
C ALA A 472 -4.26 32.97 12.40
N LYS A 473 -3.43 33.95 12.09
CA LYS A 473 -3.83 35.32 11.78
C LYS A 473 -4.27 35.40 10.33
N LYS A 474 -5.51 35.82 10.12
CA LYS A 474 -6.12 35.99 8.79
C LYS A 474 -5.72 37.30 8.10
N GLU A 475 -5.15 38.22 8.87
CA GLU A 475 -4.69 39.53 8.40
C GLU A 475 -3.27 39.50 7.80
N ILE A 476 -2.57 38.40 7.92
CA ILE A 476 -1.24 38.25 7.31
C ILE A 476 -1.44 38.05 5.81
N ASN A 477 -0.81 38.89 5.00
CA ASN A 477 -0.77 38.70 3.54
C ASN A 477 0.48 37.96 3.10
N THR A 478 0.43 37.32 1.93
CA THR A 478 1.60 36.82 1.21
C THR A 478 2.54 37.90 0.78
N ASP A 479 3.67 37.59 0.19
CA ASP A 479 4.60 38.59 -0.38
C ASP A 479 4.04 39.22 -1.68
N PHE A 480 2.93 38.72 -2.19
CA PHE A 480 2.15 39.26 -3.31
C PHE A 480 0.88 40.02 -2.82
N ASP A 481 0.80 40.34 -1.54
CA ASP A 481 -0.31 41.04 -0.90
C ASP A 481 -1.65 40.32 -0.93
N GLU A 482 -1.64 38.98 -0.97
CA GLU A 482 -2.82 38.12 -0.97
C GLU A 482 -3.15 37.67 0.46
N SER A 483 -4.37 37.89 0.91
CA SER A 483 -4.85 37.37 2.20
C SER A 483 -5.28 35.87 2.07
N PRO A 484 -5.37 35.14 3.20
CA PRO A 484 -5.98 33.83 3.21
C PRO A 484 -7.41 33.79 2.63
N TYR A 485 -8.17 34.88 2.82
CA TYR A 485 -9.50 35.04 2.22
C TYR A 485 -9.44 35.10 0.69
N ALA A 486 -8.51 35.91 0.13
CA ALA A 486 -8.36 36.02 -1.32
C ALA A 486 -8.03 34.66 -1.94
N LEU A 487 -7.05 33.92 -1.40
CA LEU A 487 -6.67 32.60 -1.86
C LEU A 487 -7.79 31.56 -1.71
N ALA A 488 -8.56 31.61 -0.61
CA ALA A 488 -9.71 30.72 -0.43
C ALA A 488 -10.81 30.97 -1.46
N LYS A 489 -11.01 32.24 -1.88
CA LYS A 489 -11.97 32.63 -2.91
C LYS A 489 -11.59 32.06 -4.29
N GLU A 490 -10.31 31.94 -4.58
CA GLU A 490 -9.80 31.34 -5.82
C GLU A 490 -9.80 29.83 -5.81
N ASN A 491 -9.95 29.20 -4.64
CA ASN A 491 -10.03 27.74 -4.53
C ASN A 491 -11.33 27.22 -5.15
N GLU A 492 -11.23 26.68 -6.35
CA GLU A 492 -12.37 26.13 -7.10
C GLU A 492 -13.18 25.08 -6.33
N THR A 493 -12.52 24.29 -5.47
CA THR A 493 -13.22 23.24 -4.70
C THR A 493 -14.15 23.86 -3.67
N LEU A 494 -13.71 24.88 -2.96
CA LEU A 494 -14.53 25.62 -1.98
C LEU A 494 -15.66 26.34 -2.69
N THR A 495 -15.36 27.00 -3.81
CA THR A 495 -16.33 27.76 -4.61
C THR A 495 -17.40 26.85 -5.20
N LYS A 496 -17.04 25.73 -5.86
CA LYS A 496 -17.98 24.77 -6.45
C LYS A 496 -18.91 24.12 -5.41
N LYS A 497 -18.42 23.99 -4.16
CA LYS A 497 -19.22 23.43 -3.06
C LYS A 497 -19.98 24.48 -2.25
N ASN A 498 -19.91 25.76 -2.62
CA ASN A 498 -20.51 26.87 -1.88
C ASN A 498 -20.11 26.91 -0.40
N VAL A 499 -18.84 26.59 -0.10
CA VAL A 499 -18.33 26.62 1.27
C VAL A 499 -18.19 28.07 1.71
N SER A 500 -18.78 28.43 2.87
CA SER A 500 -18.64 29.77 3.43
C SER A 500 -17.22 30.01 3.93
N ILE A 501 -16.57 31.09 3.42
CA ILE A 501 -15.21 31.53 3.80
C ILE A 501 -15.22 32.90 4.47
N GLU A 502 -16.40 33.47 4.80
CA GLU A 502 -16.57 34.82 5.36
C GLU A 502 -15.81 35.02 6.70
N PHE A 503 -15.57 33.96 7.45
CA PHE A 503 -14.80 34.00 8.69
C PHE A 503 -13.31 34.29 8.48
N LEU A 504 -12.81 34.25 7.23
CA LEU A 504 -11.44 34.61 6.85
C LEU A 504 -11.26 36.11 6.53
N LYS A 505 -12.34 36.87 6.48
CA LYS A 505 -12.29 38.36 6.33
C LYS A 505 -11.70 39.06 7.52
#